data_62730827485e1ddcc1a223629a91e4d0
#
_entry.id   62730827485e1ddcc1a223629a91e4d0
#
_cell.length_a   1.000
_cell.length_b   1.000
_cell.length_c   1.000
_cell.angle_alpha   90.00
_cell.angle_beta   90.00
_cell.angle_gamma   90.00
#
_symmetry.space_group_name_H-M   'P 1'
#
loop_
_entity.id
_entity.type
_entity.pdbx_description
1 polymer ?
#
loop_
_entity_poly.entity_id
_entity_poly.type
_entity_poly.pdbx_seq_one_letter_code
_entity_poly.pdbx_strand_id
1 'polypeptide(L)'
;MPNLHELENAMPVAPLKIIALPSAEKMGRRINDYMVEFRKSIHNDKVKNDPAFHGYIESNYLVDVDVPRFGSGEAKAQISETIRGKDLFILTDVCNHSITYNMNGYTNHMSPDDHYQDLKRVIAAIGGKARRINVIMPFLYESRQHKRTGRESLDCALALQELVDMGVDNIITFDAHDPRVQN
;
A
#
# COMPACT_ATOMS: atom_id res chain seq x y z
N MET A 1 -11.43 -11.86 18.61
CA MET A 1 -10.03 -11.46 18.42
C MET A 1 -9.31 -12.63 17.79
N PRO A 2 -8.45 -12.44 16.78
CA PRO A 2 -7.63 -13.53 16.27
C PRO A 2 -6.81 -14.11 17.44
N ASN A 3 -6.62 -15.42 17.41
CA ASN A 3 -5.84 -16.10 18.41
C ASN A 3 -4.36 -15.70 18.27
N LEU A 4 -3.87 -14.84 19.15
CA LEU A 4 -2.50 -14.34 19.11
C LEU A 4 -1.46 -15.46 19.07
N HIS A 5 -1.74 -16.61 19.73
CA HIS A 5 -0.86 -17.78 19.68
C HIS A 5 -0.74 -18.41 18.28
N GLU A 6 -1.78 -18.33 17.45
CA GLU A 6 -1.70 -18.81 16.07
C GLU A 6 -0.84 -17.88 15.21
N LEU A 7 -0.97 -16.55 15.42
CA LEU A 7 -0.15 -15.56 14.71
C LEU A 7 1.33 -15.63 15.10
N GLU A 8 1.64 -15.93 16.36
CA GLU A 8 3.02 -16.09 16.83
C GLU A 8 3.72 -17.32 16.22
N ASN A 9 2.97 -18.32 15.79
CA ASN A 9 3.51 -19.56 15.19
C ASN A 9 3.37 -19.60 13.67
N ALA A 10 2.71 -18.62 13.06
CA ALA A 10 2.55 -18.57 11.60
C ALA A 10 3.88 -18.23 10.93
N MET A 11 4.27 -19.06 9.95
CA MET A 11 5.43 -18.77 9.12
C MET A 11 5.20 -17.52 8.28
N PRO A 12 6.11 -16.54 8.29
CA PRO A 12 5.99 -15.37 7.45
C PRO A 12 6.13 -15.76 5.97
N VAL A 13 5.36 -15.10 5.10
CA VAL A 13 5.48 -15.29 3.64
C VAL A 13 6.85 -14.87 3.14
N ALA A 14 7.34 -13.75 3.66
CA ALA A 14 8.67 -13.15 3.43
C ALA A 14 8.90 -12.03 4.45
N PRO A 15 10.12 -11.46 4.52
CA PRO A 15 10.35 -10.26 5.32
C PRO A 15 9.43 -9.13 4.90
N LEU A 16 8.63 -8.62 5.87
CA LEU A 16 7.63 -7.59 5.65
C LEU A 16 8.27 -6.21 5.48
N LYS A 17 7.77 -5.43 4.53
CA LYS A 17 8.07 -4.01 4.38
C LYS A 17 6.79 -3.22 4.08
N ILE A 18 6.79 -1.97 4.48
CA ILE A 18 5.65 -1.05 4.35
C ILE A 18 6.09 0.13 3.49
N ILE A 19 5.33 0.42 2.44
CA ILE A 19 5.44 1.65 1.66
C ILE A 19 4.23 2.51 2.01
N ALA A 20 4.44 3.68 2.60
CA ALA A 20 3.37 4.65 2.83
C ALA A 20 3.51 5.80 1.82
N LEU A 21 2.54 5.94 0.92
CA LEU A 21 2.51 7.08 0.01
C LEU A 21 2.29 8.37 0.82
N PRO A 22 2.62 9.55 0.26
CA PRO A 22 2.47 10.83 0.95
C PRO A 22 1.08 11.03 1.57
N SER A 23 0.03 10.55 0.91
CA SER A 23 -1.35 10.62 1.41
C SER A 23 -1.60 9.81 2.69
N ALA A 24 -0.80 8.78 2.96
CA ALA A 24 -0.94 7.87 4.09
C ALA A 24 0.29 7.87 5.02
N GLU A 25 1.23 8.79 4.86
CA GLU A 25 2.51 8.82 5.59
C GLU A 25 2.31 8.74 7.11
N LYS A 26 1.42 9.57 7.64
CA LYS A 26 1.14 9.62 9.08
C LYS A 26 0.58 8.29 9.62
N MET A 27 -0.27 7.63 8.84
CA MET A 27 -0.80 6.30 9.15
C MET A 27 0.32 5.25 9.11
N GLY A 28 1.14 5.27 8.06
CA GLY A 28 2.26 4.35 7.88
C GLY A 28 3.27 4.41 9.03
N ARG A 29 3.63 5.61 9.50
CA ARG A 29 4.50 5.79 10.66
C ARG A 29 3.91 5.14 11.93
N ARG A 30 2.64 5.38 12.21
CA ARG A 30 1.95 4.77 13.37
C ARG A 30 1.87 3.26 13.29
N ILE A 31 1.60 2.71 12.11
CA ILE A 31 1.59 1.26 11.88
C ILE A 31 2.99 0.68 12.11
N ASN A 32 4.02 1.34 11.57
CA ASN A 32 5.40 0.94 11.78
C ASN A 32 5.75 0.84 13.26
N ASP A 33 5.47 1.90 14.03
CA ASP A 33 5.81 1.96 15.45
C ASP A 33 5.10 0.84 16.22
N TYR A 34 3.81 0.63 15.96
CA TYR A 34 3.05 -0.47 16.54
C TYR A 34 3.63 -1.84 16.17
N MET A 35 3.99 -2.04 14.90
CA MET A 35 4.57 -3.31 14.44
C MET A 35 5.94 -3.58 15.06
N VAL A 36 6.78 -2.54 15.22
CA VAL A 36 8.08 -2.65 15.88
C VAL A 36 7.90 -3.07 17.35
N GLU A 37 7.01 -2.42 18.08
CA GLU A 37 6.72 -2.76 19.48
C GLU A 37 6.13 -4.16 19.60
N PHE A 38 5.10 -4.46 18.81
CA PHE A 38 4.42 -5.76 18.83
C PHE A 38 5.40 -6.92 18.56
N ARG A 39 6.21 -6.83 17.51
CA ARG A 39 7.13 -7.91 17.16
C ARG A 39 8.31 -8.05 18.14
N LYS A 40 8.76 -6.96 18.76
CA LYS A 40 9.74 -7.02 19.85
C LYS A 40 9.20 -7.70 21.10
N SER A 41 7.90 -7.61 21.36
CA SER A 41 7.25 -8.26 22.53
C SER A 41 7.06 -9.77 22.37
N ILE A 42 7.24 -10.30 21.15
CA ILE A 42 7.11 -11.74 20.89
C ILE A 42 8.32 -12.49 21.46
N HIS A 43 8.09 -13.23 22.52
CA HIS A 43 9.08 -14.07 23.20
C HIS A 43 9.02 -15.51 22.68
N ASN A 44 9.38 -15.71 21.40
CA ASN A 44 9.42 -17.04 20.80
C ASN A 44 10.85 -17.33 20.31
N ASP A 45 11.46 -18.38 20.84
CA ASP A 45 12.82 -18.78 20.48
C ASP A 45 12.95 -19.19 19.00
N LYS A 46 11.88 -19.68 18.38
CA LYS A 46 11.84 -19.95 16.93
C LYS A 46 12.07 -18.67 16.13
N VAL A 47 11.42 -17.57 16.51
CA VAL A 47 11.56 -16.29 15.81
C VAL A 47 12.98 -15.74 15.86
N LYS A 48 13.72 -16.08 16.91
CA LYS A 48 15.12 -15.63 17.08
C LYS A 48 16.13 -16.51 16.34
N ASN A 49 15.88 -17.81 16.25
CA ASN A 49 16.91 -18.79 15.87
C ASN A 49 16.61 -19.49 14.53
N ASP A 50 15.37 -19.45 14.03
CA ASP A 50 15.00 -20.09 12.77
C ASP A 50 15.23 -19.14 11.58
N PRO A 51 16.06 -19.53 10.59
CA PRO A 51 16.28 -18.74 9.38
C PRO A 51 15.01 -18.32 8.62
N ALA A 52 13.92 -19.09 8.76
CA ALA A 52 12.62 -18.76 8.16
C ALA A 52 12.03 -17.44 8.67
N PHE A 53 12.45 -16.98 9.85
CA PHE A 53 12.05 -15.72 10.45
C PHE A 53 13.05 -14.58 10.22
N HIS A 54 14.00 -14.77 9.31
CA HIS A 54 14.93 -13.70 8.97
C HIS A 54 14.18 -12.44 8.50
N GLY A 55 14.47 -11.28 9.11
CA GLY A 55 13.78 -10.01 8.84
C GLY A 55 12.36 -9.93 9.41
N TYR A 56 11.98 -10.83 10.31
CA TYR A 56 10.69 -10.76 11.01
C TYR A 56 10.68 -9.67 12.08
N ILE A 57 11.77 -9.54 12.85
CA ILE A 57 11.96 -8.48 13.85
C ILE A 57 12.89 -7.44 13.27
N GLU A 58 12.36 -6.26 12.97
CA GLU A 58 13.09 -5.12 12.41
C GLU A 58 12.91 -3.90 13.32
N SER A 59 13.86 -2.99 13.26
CA SER A 59 13.74 -1.67 13.93
C SER A 59 12.89 -0.69 13.12
N ASN A 60 12.70 -0.96 11.82
CA ASN A 60 11.92 -0.15 10.90
C ASN A 60 11.44 -1.00 9.73
N TYR A 61 10.14 -0.99 9.49
CA TYR A 61 9.51 -1.67 8.35
C TYR A 61 9.21 -0.75 7.17
N LEU A 62 9.31 0.59 7.38
CA LEU A 62 9.06 1.55 6.30
C LEU A 62 10.16 1.49 5.25
N VAL A 63 9.75 1.55 4.00
CA VAL A 63 10.59 1.78 2.82
C VAL A 63 10.41 3.23 2.41
N ASP A 64 11.52 3.91 2.21
CA ASP A 64 11.51 5.29 1.74
C ASP A 64 11.22 5.35 0.24
N VAL A 65 10.16 6.10 -0.09
CA VAL A 65 9.63 6.25 -1.46
C VAL A 65 9.33 7.71 -1.73
N ASP A 66 9.86 8.20 -2.82
CA ASP A 66 9.57 9.54 -3.34
C ASP A 66 8.73 9.47 -4.61
N VAL A 67 7.78 10.40 -4.74
CA VAL A 67 6.99 10.58 -5.96
C VAL A 67 7.05 12.06 -6.41
N PRO A 68 8.23 12.52 -6.85
CA PRO A 68 8.40 13.91 -7.27
C PRO A 68 7.57 14.25 -8.51
N ARG A 69 6.98 15.45 -8.48
CA ARG A 69 6.22 16.02 -9.60
C ARG A 69 7.10 16.88 -10.49
N PHE A 70 6.90 16.76 -11.80
CA PHE A 70 7.41 17.71 -12.76
C PHE A 70 6.51 18.95 -12.83
N GLY A 71 7.02 20.05 -13.42
CA GLY A 71 6.25 21.29 -13.58
C GLY A 71 4.96 21.14 -14.39
N SER A 72 4.87 20.11 -15.24
CA SER A 72 3.68 19.71 -16.00
C SER A 72 2.60 18.99 -15.16
N GLY A 73 2.91 18.61 -13.92
CA GLY A 73 2.06 17.80 -13.06
C GLY A 73 2.28 16.29 -13.16
N GLU A 74 3.04 15.82 -14.16
CA GLU A 74 3.48 14.42 -14.22
C GLU A 74 4.40 14.07 -13.05
N ALA A 75 4.50 12.78 -12.74
CA ALA A 75 5.38 12.33 -11.65
C ALA A 75 6.13 11.06 -12.02
N LYS A 76 7.14 10.73 -11.23
CA LYS A 76 7.81 9.43 -11.25
C LYS A 76 7.91 8.89 -9.82
N ALA A 77 7.91 7.57 -9.65
CA ALA A 77 8.20 6.96 -8.35
C ALA A 77 9.66 6.53 -8.27
N GLN A 78 10.27 6.69 -7.09
CA GLN A 78 11.62 6.24 -6.78
C GLN A 78 11.60 5.51 -5.44
N ILE A 79 12.20 4.31 -5.38
CA ILE A 79 12.32 3.51 -4.17
C ILE A 79 13.79 3.49 -3.78
N SER A 80 14.11 3.92 -2.56
CA SER A 80 15.49 4.17 -2.11
C SER A 80 16.23 2.92 -1.66
N GLU A 81 15.52 1.80 -1.38
CA GLU A 81 16.12 0.57 -0.89
C GLU A 81 15.65 -0.68 -1.66
N THR A 82 16.32 -1.80 -1.45
CA THR A 82 15.94 -3.05 -2.10
C THR A 82 14.67 -3.65 -1.51
N ILE A 83 13.71 -3.93 -2.38
CA ILE A 83 12.44 -4.58 -2.03
C ILE A 83 12.36 -6.01 -2.58
N ARG A 84 13.46 -6.51 -3.14
CA ARG A 84 13.50 -7.85 -3.73
C ARG A 84 13.16 -8.92 -2.71
N GLY A 85 12.20 -9.78 -3.07
CA GLY A 85 11.76 -10.89 -2.24
C GLY A 85 11.02 -10.49 -0.96
N LYS A 86 10.63 -9.22 -0.80
CA LYS A 86 9.87 -8.74 0.36
C LYS A 86 8.36 -8.96 0.19
N ASP A 87 7.65 -9.11 1.31
CA ASP A 87 6.20 -9.03 1.39
C ASP A 87 5.83 -7.57 1.63
N LEU A 88 5.37 -6.89 0.56
CA LEU A 88 5.12 -5.45 0.57
C LEU A 88 3.67 -5.12 0.89
N PHE A 89 3.51 -4.13 1.78
CA PHE A 89 2.23 -3.50 2.07
C PHE A 89 2.29 -2.03 1.68
N ILE A 90 1.52 -1.63 0.66
CA ILE A 90 1.49 -0.26 0.14
C ILE A 90 0.24 0.42 0.67
N LEU A 91 0.42 1.50 1.44
CA LEU A 91 -0.67 2.30 2.00
C LEU A 91 -0.88 3.54 1.16
N THR A 92 -2.13 3.80 0.78
CA THR A 92 -2.56 5.03 0.10
C THR A 92 -3.93 5.45 0.59
N ASP A 93 -4.09 6.75 0.90
CA ASP A 93 -5.39 7.37 1.19
C ASP A 93 -5.79 8.23 -0.01
N VAL A 94 -6.65 7.70 -0.87
CA VAL A 94 -7.09 8.37 -2.10
C VAL A 94 -7.98 9.58 -1.83
N CYS A 95 -8.53 9.71 -0.62
CA CYS A 95 -9.39 10.83 -0.23
C CYS A 95 -8.66 11.97 0.46
N ASN A 96 -7.33 11.90 0.59
CA ASN A 96 -6.55 12.92 1.29
C ASN A 96 -6.31 14.17 0.42
N HIS A 97 -7.19 15.15 0.52
CA HIS A 97 -7.06 16.44 -0.18
C HIS A 97 -6.05 17.42 0.44
N SER A 98 -5.39 17.07 1.53
CA SER A 98 -4.40 17.95 2.17
C SER A 98 -3.06 17.97 1.43
N ILE A 99 -2.79 16.97 0.61
CA ILE A 99 -1.56 16.88 -0.17
C ILE A 99 -1.66 17.79 -1.39
N THR A 100 -0.60 18.57 -1.62
CA THR A 100 -0.56 19.54 -2.72
C THR A 100 0.71 19.36 -3.55
N TYR A 101 0.66 19.83 -4.79
CA TYR A 101 1.82 19.93 -5.68
C TYR A 101 1.73 21.21 -6.54
N ASN A 102 2.86 21.66 -7.05
CA ASN A 102 2.90 22.81 -7.96
C ASN A 102 2.88 22.34 -9.42
N MET A 103 2.00 22.95 -10.21
CA MET A 103 1.91 22.74 -11.65
C MET A 103 1.79 24.10 -12.33
N ASN A 104 2.70 24.40 -13.26
CA ASN A 104 2.74 25.67 -13.98
C ASN A 104 2.69 26.92 -13.07
N GLY A 105 3.30 26.83 -11.88
CA GLY A 105 3.34 27.93 -10.91
C GLY A 105 2.11 28.02 -9.98
N TYR A 106 1.14 27.15 -10.12
CA TYR A 106 -0.04 27.09 -9.25
C TYR A 106 0.01 25.91 -8.29
N THR A 107 -0.46 26.13 -7.05
CA THR A 107 -0.64 25.06 -6.08
C THR A 107 -1.94 24.34 -6.35
N ASN A 108 -1.86 23.02 -6.54
CA ASN A 108 -2.99 22.14 -6.80
C ASN A 108 -3.12 21.13 -5.67
N HIS A 109 -4.34 20.85 -5.23
CA HIS A 109 -4.63 19.73 -4.34
C HIS A 109 -4.69 18.43 -5.13
N MET A 110 -4.13 17.37 -4.56
CA MET A 110 -4.22 16.05 -5.18
C MET A 110 -5.66 15.55 -5.17
N SER A 111 -6.11 15.10 -6.33
CA SER A 111 -7.37 14.39 -6.50
C SER A 111 -7.23 12.90 -6.14
N PRO A 112 -8.34 12.15 -5.99
CA PRO A 112 -8.30 10.70 -5.90
C PRO A 112 -7.54 10.04 -7.06
N ASP A 113 -7.67 10.58 -8.28
CA ASP A 113 -6.97 10.09 -9.47
C ASP A 113 -5.46 10.31 -9.36
N ASP A 114 -5.02 11.45 -8.83
CA ASP A 114 -3.60 11.72 -8.57
C ASP A 114 -3.00 10.69 -7.61
N HIS A 115 -3.69 10.40 -6.50
CA HIS A 115 -3.27 9.40 -5.52
C HIS A 115 -3.24 7.99 -6.11
N TYR A 116 -4.28 7.63 -6.87
CA TYR A 116 -4.35 6.33 -7.53
C TYR A 116 -3.25 6.18 -8.59
N GLN A 117 -2.98 7.23 -9.36
CA GLN A 117 -1.90 7.21 -10.34
C GLN A 117 -0.52 7.13 -9.66
N ASP A 118 -0.31 7.75 -8.51
CA ASP A 118 0.93 7.61 -7.74
C ASP A 118 1.11 6.19 -7.17
N LEU A 119 0.04 5.54 -6.74
CA LEU A 119 0.05 4.12 -6.38
C LEU A 119 0.55 3.26 -7.57
N LYS A 120 0.00 3.46 -8.76
CA LYS A 120 0.43 2.72 -9.96
C LYS A 120 1.91 2.97 -10.29
N ARG A 121 2.40 4.20 -10.14
CA ARG A 121 3.82 4.54 -10.34
C ARG A 121 4.72 3.77 -9.37
N VAL A 122 4.34 3.67 -8.11
CA VAL A 122 5.09 2.92 -7.09
C VAL A 122 5.09 1.42 -7.41
N ILE A 123 3.94 0.85 -7.77
CA ILE A 123 3.85 -0.56 -8.19
C ILE A 123 4.74 -0.82 -9.42
N ALA A 124 4.72 0.08 -10.40
CA ALA A 124 5.60 -0.02 -11.57
C ALA A 124 7.09 0.05 -11.20
N ALA A 125 7.47 0.90 -10.22
CA ALA A 125 8.84 0.99 -9.74
C ALA A 125 9.31 -0.27 -9.00
N ILE A 126 8.41 -1.03 -8.37
CA ILE A 126 8.69 -2.34 -7.78
C ILE A 126 9.11 -3.35 -8.87
N GLY A 127 8.52 -3.25 -10.06
CA GLY A 127 8.92 -4.00 -11.25
C GLY A 127 8.88 -5.53 -11.07
N GLY A 128 7.89 -6.06 -10.36
CA GLY A 128 7.70 -7.49 -10.14
C GLY A 128 8.79 -8.17 -9.29
N LYS A 129 9.60 -7.42 -8.55
CA LYS A 129 10.72 -7.97 -7.76
C LYS A 129 10.34 -8.34 -6.32
N ALA A 130 9.21 -7.87 -5.84
CA ALA A 130 8.67 -8.25 -4.53
C ALA A 130 8.22 -9.72 -4.53
N ARG A 131 8.13 -10.32 -3.35
CA ARG A 131 7.55 -11.66 -3.20
C ARG A 131 6.03 -11.61 -3.29
N ARG A 132 5.45 -10.54 -2.75
CA ARG A 132 4.01 -10.27 -2.75
C ARG A 132 3.78 -8.77 -2.65
N ILE A 133 2.72 -8.28 -3.28
CA ILE A 133 2.28 -6.88 -3.22
C ILE A 133 0.86 -6.83 -2.67
N ASN A 134 0.70 -6.18 -1.52
CA ASN A 134 -0.59 -5.94 -0.90
C ASN A 134 -0.84 -4.43 -0.89
N VAL A 135 -1.99 -4.00 -1.38
CA VAL A 135 -2.42 -2.60 -1.33
C VAL A 135 -3.42 -2.43 -0.19
N ILE A 136 -3.17 -1.46 0.70
CA ILE A 136 -4.10 -1.04 1.74
C ILE A 136 -4.63 0.34 1.35
N MET A 137 -5.92 0.40 1.04
CA MET A 137 -6.64 1.58 0.61
C MET A 137 -7.85 1.74 1.54
N PRO A 138 -7.73 2.51 2.64
CA PRO A 138 -8.78 2.60 3.66
C PRO A 138 -10.16 2.92 3.11
N PHE A 139 -10.26 3.88 2.17
CA PHE A 139 -11.43 4.11 1.34
C PHE A 139 -11.15 3.58 -0.07
N LEU A 140 -12.01 2.71 -0.58
CA LEU A 140 -11.81 2.10 -1.89
C LEU A 140 -12.01 3.11 -3.01
N TYR A 141 -10.98 3.31 -3.85
CA TYR A 141 -11.02 4.18 -5.02
C TYR A 141 -12.13 3.76 -5.97
N GLU A 142 -12.91 4.74 -6.47
CA GLU A 142 -14.04 4.58 -7.39
C GLU A 142 -15.14 3.62 -6.88
N SER A 143 -15.22 3.35 -5.57
CA SER A 143 -16.22 2.43 -5.01
C SER A 143 -17.68 2.87 -5.24
N ARG A 144 -17.90 4.16 -5.54
CA ARG A 144 -19.23 4.66 -5.92
C ARG A 144 -19.66 4.20 -7.31
N GLN A 145 -18.73 3.96 -8.22
CA GLN A 145 -18.96 3.47 -9.58
C GLN A 145 -18.82 1.94 -9.66
N HIS A 146 -19.59 1.22 -8.84
CA HIS A 146 -19.57 -0.24 -8.70
C HIS A 146 -20.58 -0.99 -9.58
N LYS A 147 -21.48 -0.27 -10.27
CA LYS A 147 -22.49 -0.85 -11.16
C LYS A 147 -22.77 0.08 -12.35
N ARG A 148 -23.25 -0.49 -13.45
CA ARG A 148 -23.76 0.25 -14.62
C ARG A 148 -25.28 0.28 -14.61
N THR A 149 -25.86 1.42 -14.94
CA THR A 149 -27.29 1.58 -15.18
C THR A 149 -27.60 2.01 -16.62
N GLY A 150 -26.56 2.27 -17.43
CA GLY A 150 -26.64 2.72 -18.80
C GLY A 150 -25.29 2.62 -19.52
N ARG A 151 -25.00 3.59 -20.39
CA ARG A 151 -23.70 3.73 -21.06
C ARG A 151 -22.72 4.48 -20.16
N GLU A 152 -22.33 3.87 -19.07
CA GLU A 152 -21.42 4.41 -18.06
C GLU A 152 -20.16 3.58 -18.00
N SER A 153 -19.05 4.19 -17.58
CA SER A 153 -17.86 3.45 -17.21
C SER A 153 -18.10 2.66 -15.92
N LEU A 154 -17.36 1.60 -15.71
CA LEU A 154 -17.35 0.81 -14.47
C LEU A 154 -16.00 0.98 -13.80
N ASP A 155 -15.74 2.21 -13.32
CA ASP A 155 -14.41 2.64 -12.92
C ASP A 155 -13.85 1.85 -11.74
N CYS A 156 -14.69 1.44 -10.78
CA CYS A 156 -14.25 0.60 -9.68
C CYS A 156 -13.65 -0.73 -10.18
N ALA A 157 -14.34 -1.43 -11.07
CA ALA A 157 -13.86 -2.71 -11.61
C ALA A 157 -12.61 -2.51 -12.48
N LEU A 158 -12.58 -1.46 -13.30
CA LEU A 158 -11.42 -1.13 -14.13
C LEU A 158 -10.18 -0.85 -13.27
N ALA A 159 -10.32 -0.03 -12.23
CA ALA A 159 -9.22 0.29 -11.34
C ALA A 159 -8.69 -0.94 -10.59
N LEU A 160 -9.57 -1.79 -10.09
CA LEU A 160 -9.16 -3.02 -9.41
C LEU A 160 -8.46 -3.99 -10.38
N GLN A 161 -8.98 -4.13 -11.62
CA GLN A 161 -8.37 -4.96 -12.64
C GLN A 161 -6.98 -4.45 -13.03
N GLU A 162 -6.80 -3.12 -13.19
CA GLU A 162 -5.48 -2.54 -13.47
C GLU A 162 -4.45 -2.91 -12.38
N LEU A 163 -4.83 -2.84 -11.10
CA LEU A 163 -3.93 -3.22 -10.00
C LEU A 163 -3.55 -4.71 -10.05
N VAL A 164 -4.52 -5.58 -10.34
CA VAL A 164 -4.28 -7.02 -10.51
C VAL A 164 -3.34 -7.28 -11.69
N ASP A 165 -3.58 -6.64 -12.84
CA ASP A 165 -2.75 -6.76 -14.04
C ASP A 165 -1.31 -6.24 -13.81
N MET A 166 -1.13 -5.30 -12.89
CA MET A 166 0.18 -4.80 -12.45
C MET A 166 0.86 -5.71 -11.43
N GLY A 167 0.23 -6.81 -11.02
CA GLY A 167 0.80 -7.82 -10.12
C GLY A 167 0.51 -7.57 -8.64
N VAL A 168 -0.58 -6.87 -8.31
CA VAL A 168 -1.07 -6.78 -6.93
C VAL A 168 -1.77 -8.10 -6.55
N ASP A 169 -1.32 -8.71 -5.46
CA ASP A 169 -1.86 -9.98 -4.96
C ASP A 169 -3.10 -9.78 -4.09
N ASN A 170 -3.15 -8.71 -3.29
CA ASN A 170 -4.25 -8.45 -2.38
C ASN A 170 -4.57 -6.96 -2.33
N ILE A 171 -5.86 -6.63 -2.26
CA ILE A 171 -6.38 -5.29 -2.02
C ILE A 171 -7.20 -5.33 -0.74
N ILE A 172 -6.82 -4.51 0.24
CA ILE A 172 -7.43 -4.43 1.57
C ILE A 172 -8.07 -3.06 1.70
N THR A 173 -9.36 -3.03 1.97
CA THR A 173 -10.10 -1.80 2.24
C THR A 173 -10.93 -1.94 3.52
N PHE A 174 -11.19 -0.82 4.19
CA PHE A 174 -12.05 -0.78 5.38
C PHE A 174 -13.41 -0.16 5.08
N ASP A 175 -13.47 0.70 4.07
CA ASP A 175 -14.70 1.39 3.66
C ASP A 175 -14.86 1.30 2.15
N ALA A 176 -15.86 0.54 1.75
CA ALA A 176 -16.36 0.47 0.38
C ALA A 176 -17.79 1.03 0.37
N HIS A 177 -18.08 1.89 -0.61
CA HIS A 177 -19.40 2.51 -0.73
C HIS A 177 -20.53 1.49 -0.78
N ASP A 178 -20.29 0.32 -1.34
CA ASP A 178 -21.26 -0.77 -1.47
C ASP A 178 -20.53 -2.13 -1.36
N PRO A 179 -21.05 -3.08 -0.55
CA PRO A 179 -20.42 -4.40 -0.41
C PRO A 179 -20.39 -5.22 -1.71
N ARG A 180 -21.18 -4.86 -2.71
CA ARG A 180 -21.18 -5.52 -4.03
C ARG A 180 -19.92 -5.27 -4.87
N VAL A 181 -19.01 -4.39 -4.44
CA VAL A 181 -17.69 -4.24 -5.06
C VAL A 181 -16.84 -5.52 -4.98
N GLN A 182 -17.25 -6.49 -4.15
CA GLN A 182 -16.58 -7.78 -4.01
C GLN A 182 -16.88 -8.76 -5.16
N ASN A 183 -17.90 -8.50 -5.96
CA ASN A 183 -18.36 -9.34 -7.06
C ASN A 183 -17.85 -8.78 -8.38
#